data_25e2d3b093afaa69260398fa703d1227
#
_entry.id   25e2d3b093afaa69260398fa703d1227
#
_cell.length_a   1.000
_cell.length_b   1.000
_cell.length_c   1.000
_cell.angle_alpha   90.00
_cell.angle_beta   90.00
_cell.angle_gamma   90.00
#
_symmetry.space_group_name_H-M   'P 1'
#
loop_
_entity.id
_entity.type
_entity.pdbx_description
1 polymer ?
#
loop_
_entity_poly.entity_id
_entity_poly.type
_entity_poly.pdbx_seq_one_letter_code
_entity_poly.pdbx_strand_id
1 'polypeptide(L)'
;MKFATPLNWPERQPRTRGPELKDHRQWKKTLRQYCDGLETEMKRFGITSLTITANIPLDAHGNFALDHKPRDPGVAVYFSRKIKEDWSWQDELGIQNPYPTVSEIQSAYHAKTKLYHPDTGSQKDVEMFLRVTKARDQAVALVNKTETASHEYVMPCDLFREVRWNIEAIRKTMQSFRTIEACGGNSMLEGAFRGFEQLTAGTPHV
;
A
#
# COMPACT_ATOMS: atom_id res chain seq x y z
N MET A 1 -12.77 -3.49 -4.00
CA MET A 1 -13.05 -2.92 -2.65
C MET A 1 -13.98 -3.85 -1.89
N LYS A 2 -13.75 -4.03 -0.57
CA LYS A 2 -14.64 -4.79 0.35
C LYS A 2 -15.11 -3.87 1.47
N PHE A 3 -16.28 -4.19 2.05
CA PHE A 3 -16.80 -3.51 3.24
C PHE A 3 -16.92 -4.51 4.38
N ALA A 4 -16.68 -4.07 5.60
CA ALA A 4 -16.84 -4.89 6.80
C ALA A 4 -17.43 -4.08 7.97
N THR A 5 -18.15 -4.79 8.83
CA THR A 5 -18.75 -4.27 10.06
C THR A 5 -18.63 -5.33 11.16
N PRO A 6 -18.43 -4.97 12.41
CA PRO A 6 -18.27 -3.61 12.94
C PRO A 6 -16.96 -2.93 12.54
N LEU A 7 -16.82 -1.66 12.92
CA LEU A 7 -15.56 -0.93 12.78
C LEU A 7 -14.42 -1.69 13.49
N ASN A 8 -13.40 -2.03 12.74
CA ASN A 8 -12.14 -2.54 13.29
C ASN A 8 -11.18 -1.36 13.44
N TRP A 9 -11.02 -0.82 14.65
CA TRP A 9 -10.15 0.31 14.93
C TRP A 9 -8.77 -0.17 15.38
N PRO A 10 -7.67 0.38 14.86
CA PRO A 10 -6.32 -0.02 15.27
C PRO A 10 -6.07 0.29 16.76
N GLU A 11 -5.64 -0.70 17.54
CA GLU A 11 -5.50 -0.59 19.00
C GLU A 11 -4.60 0.57 19.48
N ARG A 12 -3.59 0.92 18.68
CA ARG A 12 -2.62 1.97 19.03
C ARG A 12 -3.00 3.37 18.56
N GLN A 13 -4.12 3.50 17.86
CA GLN A 13 -4.58 4.80 17.35
C GLN A 13 -5.59 5.42 18.31
N PRO A 14 -5.32 6.65 18.81
CA PRO A 14 -6.26 7.32 19.69
C PRO A 14 -7.56 7.65 18.96
N ARG A 15 -8.65 7.70 19.72
CA ARG A 15 -9.97 8.10 19.23
C ARG A 15 -10.19 9.61 19.44
N THR A 16 -10.84 10.25 18.47
CA THR A 16 -11.28 11.63 18.60
C THR A 16 -12.42 11.72 19.63
N ARG A 17 -12.33 12.63 20.57
CA ARG A 17 -13.37 12.83 21.57
C ARG A 17 -14.61 13.50 20.94
N GLY A 18 -15.80 13.13 21.40
CA GLY A 18 -17.07 13.61 20.84
C GLY A 18 -17.15 15.14 20.63
N PRO A 19 -16.73 15.99 21.60
CA PRO A 19 -16.72 17.45 21.42
C PRO A 19 -15.76 17.96 20.33
N GLU A 20 -14.72 17.19 20.00
CA GLU A 20 -13.69 17.55 19.01
C GLU A 20 -14.11 17.19 17.57
N LEU A 21 -15.21 16.43 17.40
CA LEU A 21 -15.70 16.04 16.09
C LEU A 21 -16.09 17.25 15.24
N LYS A 22 -15.61 17.26 14.02
CA LYS A 22 -15.81 18.37 13.05
C LYS A 22 -16.96 18.11 12.09
N ASP A 23 -17.61 19.19 11.66
CA ASP A 23 -18.55 19.18 10.54
C ASP A 23 -17.87 19.66 9.27
N HIS A 24 -18.22 19.03 8.12
CA HIS A 24 -17.71 19.47 6.82
C HIS A 24 -18.86 19.67 5.81
N ARG A 25 -19.64 20.71 6.00
CA ARG A 25 -20.86 21.00 5.21
C ARG A 25 -20.64 21.19 3.70
N GLN A 26 -19.41 21.46 3.27
CA GLN A 26 -19.08 21.61 1.85
C GLN A 26 -18.94 20.26 1.13
N TRP A 27 -18.75 19.16 1.84
CA TRP A 27 -18.63 17.82 1.25
C TRP A 27 -20.03 17.20 1.12
N LYS A 28 -20.65 17.39 -0.06
CA LYS A 28 -22.08 17.07 -0.30
C LYS A 28 -22.33 15.74 -1.00
N LYS A 29 -21.30 14.97 -1.34
CA LYS A 29 -21.43 13.68 -2.01
C LYS A 29 -22.08 12.63 -1.11
N THR A 30 -22.69 11.62 -1.74
CA THR A 30 -23.22 10.45 -1.03
C THR A 30 -22.09 9.57 -0.49
N LEU A 31 -22.40 8.70 0.48
CA LEU A 31 -21.45 7.73 1.02
C LEU A 31 -20.82 6.88 -0.10
N ARG A 32 -21.66 6.36 -1.03
CA ARG A 32 -21.21 5.57 -2.16
C ARG A 32 -20.22 6.33 -3.05
N GLN A 33 -20.54 7.57 -3.41
CA GLN A 33 -19.65 8.40 -4.24
C GLN A 33 -18.28 8.66 -3.58
N TYR A 34 -18.24 8.75 -2.25
CA TYR A 34 -16.97 8.89 -1.53
C TYR A 34 -16.19 7.58 -1.49
N CYS A 35 -16.87 6.44 -1.31
CA CYS A 35 -16.24 5.12 -1.38
C CYS A 35 -15.64 4.85 -2.78
N ASP A 36 -16.39 5.12 -3.84
CA ASP A 36 -15.93 4.97 -5.23
C ASP A 36 -14.74 5.91 -5.52
N GLY A 37 -14.80 7.13 -5.00
CA GLY A 37 -13.69 8.09 -5.09
C GLY A 37 -12.43 7.62 -4.36
N LEU A 38 -12.58 7.02 -3.18
CA LEU A 38 -11.47 6.43 -2.44
C LEU A 38 -10.87 5.24 -3.19
N GLU A 39 -11.70 4.32 -3.68
CA GLU A 39 -11.22 3.18 -4.47
C GLU A 39 -10.44 3.64 -5.70
N THR A 40 -10.93 4.66 -6.40
CA THR A 40 -10.25 5.24 -7.57
C THR A 40 -8.89 5.82 -7.20
N GLU A 41 -8.80 6.55 -6.10
CA GLU A 41 -7.52 7.13 -5.64
C GLU A 41 -6.54 6.05 -5.19
N MET A 42 -7.01 5.02 -4.48
CA MET A 42 -6.20 3.88 -4.06
C MET A 42 -5.65 3.10 -5.26
N LYS A 43 -6.46 2.88 -6.32
CA LYS A 43 -6.00 2.27 -7.58
C LYS A 43 -4.91 3.10 -8.27
N ARG A 44 -5.03 4.42 -8.27
CA ARG A 44 -4.00 5.34 -8.82
C ARG A 44 -2.68 5.26 -8.05
N PHE A 45 -2.75 4.91 -6.77
CA PHE A 45 -1.58 4.71 -5.91
C PHE A 45 -1.03 3.27 -5.95
N GLY A 46 -1.53 2.44 -6.89
CA GLY A 46 -1.10 1.05 -7.07
C GLY A 46 -1.69 0.05 -6.08
N ILE A 47 -2.71 0.45 -5.30
CA ILE A 47 -3.39 -0.40 -4.34
C ILE A 47 -4.59 -1.05 -5.03
N THR A 48 -4.60 -2.38 -5.13
CA THR A 48 -5.64 -3.14 -5.83
C THR A 48 -6.64 -3.80 -4.88
N SER A 49 -6.25 -4.03 -3.62
CA SER A 49 -7.09 -4.63 -2.59
C SER A 49 -7.22 -3.69 -1.41
N LEU A 50 -8.45 -3.34 -1.06
CA LEU A 50 -8.75 -2.55 0.13
C LEU A 50 -10.03 -3.02 0.80
N THR A 51 -10.08 -2.90 2.13
CA THR A 51 -11.26 -3.16 2.96
C THR A 51 -11.56 -1.92 3.79
N ILE A 52 -12.80 -1.43 3.70
CA ILE A 52 -13.29 -0.31 4.52
C ILE A 52 -14.11 -0.89 5.67
N THR A 53 -13.77 -0.56 6.91
CA THR A 53 -14.52 -0.95 8.10
C THR A 53 -15.20 0.26 8.73
N ALA A 54 -16.46 0.12 9.11
CA ALA A 54 -17.26 1.14 9.79
C ALA A 54 -18.40 0.49 10.56
N ASN A 55 -19.02 1.24 11.47
CA ASN A 55 -20.20 0.78 12.21
C ASN A 55 -21.51 0.96 11.41
N ILE A 56 -21.48 0.60 10.12
CA ILE A 56 -22.64 0.62 9.22
C ILE A 56 -22.99 -0.82 8.85
N PRO A 57 -24.26 -1.24 8.99
CA PRO A 57 -24.71 -2.56 8.55
C PRO A 57 -24.42 -2.76 7.06
N LEU A 58 -24.20 -4.01 6.66
CA LEU A 58 -24.08 -4.37 5.25
C LEU A 58 -25.46 -4.75 4.69
N ASP A 59 -25.69 -4.38 3.44
CA ASP A 59 -26.85 -4.84 2.67
C ASP A 59 -26.66 -6.29 2.17
N ALA A 60 -27.66 -6.84 1.48
CA ALA A 60 -27.63 -8.19 0.93
C ALA A 60 -26.50 -8.39 -0.13
N HIS A 61 -25.94 -7.31 -0.66
CA HIS A 61 -24.84 -7.32 -1.64
C HIS A 61 -23.48 -7.09 -0.98
N GLY A 62 -23.41 -6.98 0.35
CA GLY A 62 -22.19 -6.73 1.09
C GLY A 62 -21.70 -5.28 1.03
N ASN A 63 -22.55 -4.31 0.65
CA ASN A 63 -22.24 -2.89 0.68
C ASN A 63 -22.77 -2.24 1.95
N PHE A 64 -22.23 -1.07 2.33
CA PHE A 64 -22.78 -0.29 3.43
C PHE A 64 -24.21 0.19 3.15
N ALA A 65 -25.11 0.02 4.11
CA ALA A 65 -26.46 0.58 4.08
C ALA A 65 -26.39 2.12 4.10
N LEU A 66 -26.87 2.75 3.00
CA LEU A 66 -26.62 4.17 2.72
C LEU A 66 -27.31 5.14 3.71
N ASP A 67 -28.43 4.72 4.31
CA ASP A 67 -29.25 5.58 5.19
C ASP A 67 -28.88 5.44 6.67
N HIS A 68 -27.91 4.60 7.00
CA HIS A 68 -27.52 4.36 8.38
C HIS A 68 -26.55 5.45 8.88
N LYS A 69 -26.87 6.03 10.03
CA LYS A 69 -26.02 7.00 10.74
C LYS A 69 -25.58 6.40 12.08
N PRO A 70 -24.37 5.83 12.15
CA PRO A 70 -23.89 5.25 13.40
C PRO A 70 -23.57 6.33 14.44
N ARG A 71 -23.65 5.95 15.72
CA ARG A 71 -23.19 6.81 16.83
C ARG A 71 -21.68 7.09 16.77
N ASP A 72 -20.93 6.09 16.36
CA ASP A 72 -19.49 6.19 16.12
C ASP A 72 -19.25 6.28 14.61
N PRO A 73 -18.89 7.47 14.09
CA PRO A 73 -18.68 7.71 12.67
C PRO A 73 -17.29 7.30 12.17
N GLY A 74 -16.49 6.67 13.01
CA GLY A 74 -15.13 6.25 12.67
C GLY A 74 -15.09 5.31 11.46
N VAL A 75 -13.99 5.37 10.74
CA VAL A 75 -13.67 4.53 9.58
C VAL A 75 -12.22 4.07 9.71
N ALA A 76 -11.95 2.82 9.36
CA ALA A 76 -10.59 2.36 9.13
C ALA A 76 -10.51 1.67 7.76
N VAL A 77 -9.50 2.06 6.98
CA VAL A 77 -9.25 1.52 5.64
C VAL A 77 -8.00 0.66 5.69
N TYR A 78 -8.17 -0.63 5.48
CA TYR A 78 -7.11 -1.63 5.43
C TYR A 78 -6.72 -1.89 3.98
N PHE A 79 -5.44 -1.91 3.68
CA PHE A 79 -4.95 -2.16 2.34
C PHE A 79 -3.54 -2.75 2.35
N SER A 80 -3.20 -3.43 1.26
CA SER A 80 -1.85 -3.90 1.02
C SER A 80 -1.24 -3.11 -0.13
N ARG A 81 -0.01 -2.66 0.04
CA ARG A 81 0.77 -1.98 -0.99
C ARG A 81 2.04 -2.77 -1.26
N LYS A 82 2.35 -3.00 -2.53
CA LYS A 82 3.70 -3.41 -2.92
C LYS A 82 4.61 -2.19 -2.84
N ILE A 83 5.61 -2.25 -1.99
CA ILE A 83 6.60 -1.16 -1.90
C ILE A 83 7.48 -1.25 -3.14
N LYS A 84 7.56 -0.15 -3.88
CA LYS A 84 8.56 0.03 -4.91
C LYS A 84 9.85 0.41 -4.20
N GLU A 85 10.70 -0.56 -3.92
CA GLU A 85 12.04 -0.23 -3.44
C GLU A 85 12.82 0.41 -4.60
N ASP A 86 13.51 1.53 -4.33
CA ASP A 86 14.47 2.15 -5.26
C ASP A 86 15.72 1.26 -5.32
N TRP A 87 15.69 0.29 -6.23
CA TRP A 87 16.75 -0.68 -6.34
C TRP A 87 17.58 -0.44 -7.59
N SER A 88 18.84 -0.17 -7.38
CA SER A 88 19.86 -0.13 -8.44
C SER A 88 20.06 -1.46 -9.17
N TRP A 89 19.59 -2.59 -8.59
CA TRP A 89 19.66 -3.91 -9.22
C TRP A 89 18.87 -4.00 -10.54
N GLN A 90 17.80 -3.22 -10.69
CA GLN A 90 17.03 -3.17 -11.95
C GLN A 90 17.90 -2.63 -13.10
N ASP A 91 18.66 -1.59 -12.83
CA ASP A 91 19.58 -0.99 -13.80
C ASP A 91 20.72 -1.97 -14.12
N GLU A 92 21.29 -2.65 -13.11
CA GLU A 92 22.34 -3.65 -13.29
C GLU A 92 21.88 -4.83 -14.14
N LEU A 93 20.65 -5.32 -13.95
CA LEU A 93 20.08 -6.40 -14.74
C LEU A 93 19.46 -5.91 -16.07
N GLY A 94 19.21 -4.61 -16.23
CA GLY A 94 18.56 -4.03 -17.40
C GLY A 94 17.07 -4.34 -17.46
N ILE A 95 16.41 -4.49 -16.29
CA ILE A 95 14.98 -4.80 -16.17
C ILE A 95 14.18 -3.49 -16.07
N GLN A 96 13.31 -3.25 -17.04
CA GLN A 96 12.42 -2.07 -17.02
C GLN A 96 11.10 -2.32 -16.29
N ASN A 97 10.71 -3.59 -16.12
CA ASN A 97 9.50 -3.95 -15.40
C ASN A 97 9.67 -3.62 -13.90
N PRO A 98 8.85 -2.73 -13.32
CA PRO A 98 8.95 -2.38 -11.90
C PRO A 98 8.57 -3.52 -10.94
N TYR A 99 7.90 -4.57 -11.45
CA TYR A 99 7.46 -5.73 -10.69
C TYR A 99 7.80 -7.04 -11.43
N PRO A 100 9.09 -7.35 -11.65
CA PRO A 100 9.48 -8.52 -12.41
C PRO A 100 9.19 -9.81 -11.64
N THR A 101 8.90 -10.85 -12.39
CA THR A 101 8.83 -12.21 -11.87
C THR A 101 10.23 -12.79 -11.65
N VAL A 102 10.36 -13.83 -10.82
CA VAL A 102 11.63 -14.55 -10.63
C VAL A 102 12.19 -15.06 -11.98
N SER A 103 11.29 -15.48 -12.89
CA SER A 103 11.68 -15.94 -14.23
C SER A 103 12.30 -14.82 -15.08
N GLU A 104 11.73 -13.60 -15.03
CA GLU A 104 12.28 -12.44 -15.72
C GLU A 104 13.66 -12.05 -15.16
N ILE A 105 13.82 -12.07 -13.83
CA ILE A 105 15.09 -11.81 -13.16
C ILE A 105 16.15 -12.83 -13.58
N GLN A 106 15.82 -14.11 -13.58
CA GLN A 106 16.75 -15.16 -14.01
C GLN A 106 17.11 -15.02 -15.47
N SER A 107 16.17 -14.72 -16.34
CA SER A 107 16.42 -14.51 -17.78
C SER A 107 17.38 -13.33 -18.01
N ALA A 108 17.16 -12.22 -17.34
CA ALA A 108 18.02 -11.04 -17.39
C ALA A 108 19.44 -11.34 -16.86
N TYR A 109 19.52 -12.05 -15.73
CA TYR A 109 20.79 -12.53 -15.18
C TYR A 109 21.55 -13.40 -16.15
N HIS A 110 20.91 -14.40 -16.78
CA HIS A 110 21.57 -15.27 -17.76
C HIS A 110 22.05 -14.49 -19.00
N ALA A 111 21.32 -13.49 -19.44
CA ALA A 111 21.76 -12.63 -20.54
C ALA A 111 23.05 -11.87 -20.18
N LYS A 112 23.12 -11.31 -18.96
CA LYS A 112 24.30 -10.57 -18.47
C LYS A 112 25.51 -11.50 -18.18
N THR A 113 25.28 -12.70 -17.64
CA THR A 113 26.35 -13.64 -17.38
C THR A 113 27.03 -14.18 -18.66
N LYS A 114 26.28 -14.33 -19.76
CA LYS A 114 26.88 -14.64 -21.08
C LYS A 114 27.87 -13.58 -21.55
N LEU A 115 27.73 -12.33 -21.10
CA LEU A 115 28.65 -11.26 -21.44
C LEU A 115 29.84 -11.19 -20.49
N TYR A 116 29.62 -11.28 -19.18
CA TYR A 116 30.63 -10.92 -18.15
C TYR A 116 31.23 -12.11 -17.42
N HIS A 117 30.82 -13.36 -17.72
CA HIS A 117 31.37 -14.53 -17.04
C HIS A 117 32.90 -14.62 -17.23
N PRO A 118 33.69 -14.83 -16.13
CA PRO A 118 35.14 -14.78 -16.20
C PRO A 118 35.76 -15.84 -17.15
N ASP A 119 35.11 -17.01 -17.23
CA ASP A 119 35.66 -18.12 -18.06
C ASP A 119 35.05 -18.13 -19.47
N THR A 120 33.75 -17.92 -19.59
CA THR A 120 32.99 -18.15 -20.84
C THR A 120 32.36 -16.86 -21.43
N GLY A 121 32.40 -15.75 -20.72
CA GLY A 121 31.85 -14.50 -21.18
C GLY A 121 32.61 -13.85 -22.33
N SER A 122 31.91 -13.12 -23.20
CA SER A 122 32.49 -12.40 -24.32
C SER A 122 33.31 -11.18 -23.89
N GLN A 123 33.00 -10.57 -22.75
CA GLN A 123 33.71 -9.39 -22.20
C GLN A 123 34.53 -9.69 -20.93
N LYS A 124 34.39 -10.86 -20.32
CA LYS A 124 35.18 -11.37 -19.18
C LYS A 124 35.47 -10.33 -18.09
N ASP A 125 34.44 -9.74 -17.53
CA ASP A 125 34.58 -8.74 -16.47
C ASP A 125 34.13 -9.33 -15.14
N VAL A 126 35.06 -9.64 -14.25
CA VAL A 126 34.83 -10.25 -12.94
C VAL A 126 34.05 -9.31 -12.03
N GLU A 127 34.33 -8.01 -12.07
CA GLU A 127 33.63 -7.03 -11.22
C GLU A 127 32.17 -6.91 -11.64
N MET A 128 31.89 -6.77 -12.93
CA MET A 128 30.54 -6.75 -13.47
C MET A 128 29.79 -8.05 -13.22
N PHE A 129 30.48 -9.20 -13.32
CA PHE A 129 29.87 -10.49 -13.00
C PHE A 129 29.43 -10.57 -11.53
N LEU A 130 30.26 -10.10 -10.59
CA LEU A 130 29.93 -10.07 -9.17
C LEU A 130 28.78 -9.09 -8.87
N ARG A 131 28.76 -7.92 -9.51
CA ARG A 131 27.66 -6.94 -9.39
C ARG A 131 26.34 -7.52 -9.88
N VAL A 132 26.33 -8.11 -11.07
CA VAL A 132 25.13 -8.75 -11.66
C VAL A 132 24.64 -9.92 -10.80
N THR A 133 25.56 -10.71 -10.22
CA THR A 133 25.20 -11.82 -9.31
C THR A 133 24.56 -11.29 -8.03
N LYS A 134 25.15 -10.27 -7.42
CA LYS A 134 24.60 -9.61 -6.24
C LYS A 134 23.23 -8.99 -6.54
N ALA A 135 23.07 -8.33 -7.69
CA ALA A 135 21.80 -7.76 -8.12
C ALA A 135 20.71 -8.82 -8.28
N ARG A 136 21.04 -9.99 -8.88
CA ARG A 136 20.09 -11.11 -8.97
C ARG A 136 19.67 -11.62 -7.60
N ASP A 137 20.62 -11.87 -6.68
CA ASP A 137 20.34 -12.42 -5.35
C ASP A 137 19.44 -11.46 -4.55
N GLN A 138 19.73 -10.19 -4.63
CA GLN A 138 18.92 -9.15 -4.03
C GLN A 138 17.51 -9.11 -4.63
N ALA A 139 17.40 -9.12 -5.97
CA ALA A 139 16.12 -9.10 -6.67
C ALA A 139 15.24 -10.32 -6.33
N VAL A 140 15.83 -11.53 -6.35
CA VAL A 140 15.12 -12.77 -6.00
C VAL A 140 14.68 -12.78 -4.54
N ALA A 141 15.55 -12.33 -3.62
CA ALA A 141 15.20 -12.23 -2.20
C ALA A 141 14.02 -11.28 -1.97
N LEU A 142 13.96 -10.16 -2.71
CA LEU A 142 12.85 -9.21 -2.66
C LEU A 142 11.56 -9.77 -3.21
N VAL A 143 11.60 -10.38 -4.42
CA VAL A 143 10.39 -10.96 -5.02
C VAL A 143 9.82 -12.05 -4.10
N ASN A 144 10.67 -12.93 -3.56
CA ASN A 144 10.23 -13.95 -2.61
C ASN A 144 9.71 -13.34 -1.31
N LYS A 145 10.33 -12.26 -0.81
CA LYS A 145 9.85 -11.52 0.37
C LYS A 145 8.55 -10.79 0.09
N THR A 146 8.34 -10.29 -1.14
CA THR A 146 7.12 -9.60 -1.55
C THR A 146 5.95 -10.57 -1.77
N GLU A 147 6.21 -11.82 -2.15
CA GLU A 147 5.18 -12.87 -2.19
C GLU A 147 4.73 -13.30 -0.79
N THR A 148 5.61 -13.19 0.23
CA THR A 148 5.34 -13.56 1.62
C THR A 148 4.98 -12.38 2.54
N ALA A 149 5.32 -11.15 2.18
CA ALA A 149 5.07 -9.96 2.99
C ALA A 149 4.25 -8.92 2.22
N SER A 150 2.95 -9.11 2.12
CA SER A 150 2.06 -7.98 1.94
C SER A 150 2.09 -7.17 3.25
N HIS A 151 2.78 -6.04 3.27
CA HIS A 151 2.64 -5.11 4.37
C HIS A 151 1.18 -4.65 4.40
N GLU A 152 0.47 -5.01 5.47
CA GLU A 152 -0.87 -4.52 5.69
C GLU A 152 -0.79 -3.15 6.36
N TYR A 153 -1.40 -2.19 5.72
CA TYR A 153 -1.51 -0.82 6.22
C TYR A 153 -2.94 -0.55 6.68
N VAL A 154 -3.08 0.30 7.68
CA VAL A 154 -4.37 0.79 8.11
C VAL A 154 -4.37 2.30 8.23
N MET A 155 -5.34 2.96 7.63
CA MET A 155 -5.59 4.39 7.76
C MET A 155 -6.93 4.61 8.47
N PRO A 156 -6.90 4.90 9.78
CA PRO A 156 -8.11 5.23 10.53
C PRO A 156 -8.41 6.73 10.42
N CYS A 157 -9.69 7.07 10.45
CA CYS A 157 -10.15 8.45 10.59
C CYS A 157 -11.49 8.48 11.33
N ASP A 158 -11.58 9.30 12.39
CA ASP A 158 -12.80 9.55 13.14
C ASP A 158 -12.98 11.03 13.50
N LEU A 159 -12.33 11.92 12.75
CA LEU A 159 -12.33 13.37 13.01
C LEU A 159 -13.69 14.02 12.74
N PHE A 160 -14.50 13.44 11.86
CA PHE A 160 -15.74 14.05 11.38
C PHE A 160 -16.97 13.31 11.90
N ARG A 161 -18.07 14.04 12.04
CA ARG A 161 -19.37 13.52 12.54
C ARG A 161 -20.07 12.55 11.61
N GLU A 162 -19.65 12.46 10.35
CA GLU A 162 -20.24 11.53 9.38
C GLU A 162 -19.20 10.61 8.79
N VAL A 163 -19.53 9.32 8.67
CA VAL A 163 -18.68 8.28 8.08
C VAL A 163 -18.17 8.69 6.68
N ARG A 164 -19.06 9.26 5.86
CA ARG A 164 -18.70 9.70 4.50
C ARG A 164 -17.61 10.77 4.49
N TRP A 165 -17.55 11.64 5.50
CA TRP A 165 -16.52 12.67 5.60
C TRP A 165 -15.18 12.10 6.08
N ASN A 166 -15.21 11.08 6.92
CA ASN A 166 -14.01 10.37 7.34
C ASN A 166 -13.38 9.60 6.15
N ILE A 167 -14.22 9.00 5.29
CA ILE A 167 -13.74 8.37 4.02
C ILE A 167 -13.12 9.42 3.10
N GLU A 168 -13.73 10.59 2.94
CA GLU A 168 -13.18 11.66 2.10
C GLU A 168 -11.87 12.22 2.65
N ALA A 169 -11.73 12.30 3.97
CA ALA A 169 -10.48 12.70 4.60
C ALA A 169 -9.34 11.73 4.24
N ILE A 170 -9.59 10.41 4.35
CA ILE A 170 -8.62 9.38 3.95
C ILE A 170 -8.29 9.51 2.46
N ARG A 171 -9.30 9.68 1.58
CA ARG A 171 -9.08 9.87 0.15
C ARG A 171 -8.17 11.08 -0.15
N LYS A 172 -8.42 12.21 0.51
CA LYS A 172 -7.59 13.43 0.34
C LYS A 172 -6.16 13.22 0.85
N THR A 173 -5.96 12.49 1.94
CA THR A 173 -4.65 12.12 2.43
C THR A 173 -3.89 11.28 1.40
N MET A 174 -4.54 10.28 0.80
CA MET A 174 -3.95 9.47 -0.27
C MET A 174 -3.63 10.29 -1.51
N GLN A 175 -4.49 11.23 -1.88
CA GLN A 175 -4.22 12.17 -2.97
C GLN A 175 -2.98 13.03 -2.70
N SER A 176 -2.80 13.49 -1.45
CA SER A 176 -1.61 14.25 -1.04
C SER A 176 -0.35 13.39 -1.11
N PHE A 177 -0.40 12.14 -0.69
CA PHE A 177 0.71 11.20 -0.81
C PHE A 177 1.13 10.99 -2.27
N ARG A 178 0.18 10.83 -3.18
CA ARG A 178 0.47 10.73 -4.61
C ARG A 178 1.12 12.01 -5.16
N THR A 179 0.72 13.17 -4.67
CA THR A 179 1.37 14.44 -5.04
C THR A 179 2.81 14.51 -4.54
N ILE A 180 3.07 14.06 -3.31
CA ILE A 180 4.43 13.98 -2.74
C ILE A 180 5.30 13.01 -3.57
N GLU A 181 4.76 11.84 -3.94
CA GLU A 181 5.43 10.86 -4.80
C GLU A 181 5.80 11.47 -6.17
N ALA A 182 4.87 12.17 -6.80
CA ALA A 182 5.09 12.84 -8.08
C ALA A 182 6.15 13.95 -8.00
N CYS A 183 6.34 14.55 -6.82
CA CYS A 183 7.39 15.54 -6.55
C CYS A 183 8.74 14.91 -6.15
N GLY A 184 8.88 13.56 -6.18
CA GLY A 184 10.12 12.86 -5.83
C GLY A 184 10.31 12.61 -4.32
N GLY A 185 9.27 12.81 -3.51
CA GLY A 185 9.31 12.64 -2.04
C GLY A 185 9.14 11.20 -1.54
N ASN A 186 9.67 10.20 -2.25
CA ASN A 186 9.45 8.77 -1.93
C ASN A 186 9.93 8.39 -0.53
N SER A 187 11.10 8.85 -0.09
CA SER A 187 11.64 8.58 1.24
C SER A 187 10.76 9.14 2.37
N MET A 188 10.12 10.30 2.13
CA MET A 188 9.17 10.89 3.08
C MET A 188 7.89 10.05 3.18
N LEU A 189 7.42 9.52 2.04
CA LEU A 189 6.26 8.64 1.99
C LEU A 189 6.50 7.32 2.71
N GLU A 190 7.65 6.71 2.52
CA GLU A 190 8.01 5.48 3.25
C GLU A 190 8.00 5.69 4.76
N GLY A 191 8.52 6.83 5.23
CA GLY A 191 8.43 7.21 6.63
C GLY A 191 6.99 7.34 7.12
N ALA A 192 6.10 7.95 6.33
CA ALA A 192 4.69 8.08 6.65
C ALA A 192 3.97 6.71 6.65
N PHE A 193 4.26 5.84 5.68
CA PHE A 193 3.65 4.51 5.61
C PHE A 193 4.06 3.59 6.76
N ARG A 194 5.28 3.69 7.29
CA ARG A 194 5.67 2.96 8.52
C ARG A 194 4.75 3.26 9.69
N GLY A 195 4.22 4.48 9.78
CA GLY A 195 3.23 4.86 10.81
C GLY A 195 1.86 4.18 10.64
N PHE A 196 1.57 3.63 9.46
CA PHE A 196 0.33 2.93 9.14
C PHE A 196 0.49 1.41 9.07
N GLU A 197 1.71 0.89 9.23
CA GLU A 197 1.95 -0.56 9.27
C GLU A 197 1.17 -1.19 10.42
N GLN A 198 0.38 -2.21 10.12
CA GLN A 198 -0.10 -3.13 11.14
C GLN A 198 1.09 -3.95 11.62
N LEU A 199 1.40 -3.81 12.89
CA LEU A 199 2.24 -4.82 13.53
C LEU A 199 1.44 -6.13 13.48
N THR A 200 1.83 -7.04 12.60
CA THR A 200 1.34 -8.42 12.66
C THR A 200 1.41 -8.84 14.12
N ALA A 201 0.27 -9.21 14.69
CA ALA A 201 0.20 -9.70 16.06
C ALA A 201 1.25 -10.80 16.18
N GLY A 202 2.31 -10.52 16.93
CA GLY A 202 3.41 -11.44 17.10
C GLY A 202 2.84 -12.76 17.59
N THR A 203 3.17 -13.83 16.91
CA THR A 203 3.02 -15.18 17.42
C THR A 203 3.59 -15.16 18.85
N PRO A 204 2.83 -15.51 19.90
CA PRO A 204 3.40 -15.55 21.22
C PRO A 204 4.52 -16.59 21.18
N HIS A 205 5.74 -16.14 21.46
CA HIS A 205 6.82 -17.07 21.75
C HIS A 205 6.46 -17.80 23.02
N VAL A 206 6.13 -19.09 22.88
CA VAL A 206 6.08 -20.08 23.95
C VAL A 206 7.51 -20.47 24.29
#